data_57438ffe8db86d391eb7d6810576a0b3
#
_entry.id   57438ffe8db86d391eb7d6810576a0b3
#
_cell.length_a   1.000
_cell.length_b   1.000
_cell.length_c   1.000
_cell.angle_alpha   90.00
_cell.angle_beta   90.00
_cell.angle_gamma   90.00
#
_symmetry.space_group_name_H-M   'P 1'
#
loop_
_entity.id
_entity.type
_entity.pdbx_description
1 polymer ?
#
loop_
_entity_poly.entity_id
_entity_poly.type
_entity_poly.pdbx_seq_one_letter_code
_entity_poly.pdbx_strand_id
1 'polypeptide(L)'
;MRAAFLTVLSHAKAMKTYPGGGYDDDAAAFAAALDLYLSHLKADELGTERERLEVFADLDRERFVQRYGAMLDGLIAESLGAFGQEDAMRAKLFDFAFMIATQPAFLEPYAGLVFAGFGSGDVFPVYTHYYASILVDGVMKRAHDETTKVGVEDGPNAFLRTFAQADMTHA
;
A
#
# COMPACT_ATOMS: atom_id res chain seq x y z
N MET A 1 4.24 -5.62 -6.48
CA MET A 1 3.06 -6.51 -6.51
C MET A 1 3.31 -7.86 -5.81
N ARG A 2 4.36 -8.62 -6.20
CA ARG A 2 4.71 -9.90 -5.54
C ARG A 2 4.83 -9.77 -4.00
N ALA A 3 5.50 -8.74 -3.51
CA ALA A 3 5.64 -8.48 -2.08
C ALA A 3 4.28 -8.33 -1.38
N ALA A 4 3.32 -7.63 -1.99
CA ALA A 4 1.98 -7.47 -1.44
C ALA A 4 1.24 -8.82 -1.33
N PHE A 5 1.32 -9.69 -2.36
CA PHE A 5 0.76 -11.04 -2.29
C PHE A 5 1.40 -11.89 -1.18
N LEU A 6 2.73 -11.82 -1.04
CA LEU A 6 3.45 -12.54 0.02
C LEU A 6 3.10 -12.01 1.42
N THR A 7 2.81 -10.72 1.56
CA THR A 7 2.33 -10.13 2.82
C THR A 7 0.98 -10.72 3.21
N VAL A 8 0.02 -10.78 2.27
CA VAL A 8 -1.30 -11.40 2.52
C VAL A 8 -1.14 -12.89 2.88
N LEU A 9 -0.27 -13.60 2.15
CA LEU A 9 -0.01 -15.03 2.42
C LEU A 9 0.61 -15.26 3.80
N SER A 10 1.55 -14.41 4.21
CA SER A 10 2.16 -14.46 5.54
C SER A 10 1.12 -14.22 6.64
N HIS A 11 0.24 -13.25 6.44
CA HIS A 11 -0.85 -12.96 7.37
C HIS A 11 -1.85 -14.14 7.45
N ALA A 12 -2.22 -14.72 6.31
CA ALA A 12 -3.08 -15.90 6.28
C ALA A 12 -2.50 -17.07 7.09
N LYS A 13 -1.20 -17.34 6.96
CA LYS A 13 -0.51 -18.35 7.77
C LYS A 13 -0.55 -18.02 9.26
N ALA A 14 -0.35 -16.76 9.63
CA ALA A 14 -0.46 -16.34 11.02
C ALA A 14 -1.89 -16.50 11.56
N MET A 15 -2.92 -16.15 10.78
CA MET A 15 -4.33 -16.34 11.15
C MET A 15 -4.67 -17.82 11.40
N LYS A 16 -4.14 -18.72 10.58
CA LYS A 16 -4.34 -20.18 10.75
C LYS A 16 -3.67 -20.75 12.01
N THR A 17 -2.48 -20.25 12.33
CA THR A 17 -1.69 -20.75 13.46
C THR A 17 -2.07 -20.13 14.81
N TYR A 18 -2.87 -19.07 14.82
CA TYR A 18 -3.30 -18.39 16.04
C TYR A 18 -4.27 -19.30 16.85
N PRO A 19 -4.08 -19.45 18.16
CA PRO A 19 -4.99 -20.21 19.01
C PRO A 19 -6.42 -19.65 18.93
N GLY A 20 -7.37 -20.44 18.40
CA GLY A 20 -8.73 -20.00 18.11
C GLY A 20 -8.95 -19.50 16.68
N GLY A 21 -7.95 -19.54 15.82
CA GLY A 21 -8.10 -19.37 14.37
C GLY A 21 -8.99 -20.49 13.82
N GLY A 22 -10.16 -20.13 13.29
CA GLY A 22 -11.19 -21.09 12.84
C GLY A 22 -11.06 -21.52 11.38
N TYR A 23 -9.84 -21.55 10.83
CA TYR A 23 -9.64 -21.87 9.40
C TYR A 23 -9.11 -23.29 9.24
N ASP A 24 -9.90 -24.13 8.54
CA ASP A 24 -9.58 -25.54 8.36
C ASP A 24 -8.47 -25.76 7.32
N ASP A 25 -8.34 -24.85 6.35
CA ASP A 25 -7.36 -24.96 5.29
C ASP A 25 -6.67 -23.60 4.93
N ASP A 26 -5.61 -23.69 4.14
CA ASP A 26 -4.81 -22.54 3.74
C ASP A 26 -5.57 -21.61 2.78
N ALA A 27 -6.47 -22.15 1.96
CA ALA A 27 -7.25 -21.36 1.00
C ALA A 27 -8.30 -20.51 1.73
N ALA A 28 -9.00 -21.08 2.73
CA ALA A 28 -9.96 -20.34 3.54
C ALA A 28 -9.27 -19.24 4.37
N ALA A 29 -8.13 -19.52 4.98
CA ALA A 29 -7.35 -18.52 5.71
C ALA A 29 -6.85 -17.39 4.77
N PHE A 30 -6.40 -17.74 3.57
CA PHE A 30 -5.96 -16.75 2.59
C PHE A 30 -7.13 -15.89 2.08
N ALA A 31 -8.28 -16.50 1.79
CA ALA A 31 -9.47 -15.77 1.37
C ALA A 31 -9.89 -14.73 2.43
N ALA A 32 -9.92 -15.14 3.70
CA ALA A 32 -10.24 -14.24 4.80
C ALA A 32 -9.22 -13.11 4.98
N ALA A 33 -7.92 -13.41 4.88
CA ALA A 33 -6.88 -12.40 4.93
C ALA A 33 -7.02 -11.41 3.75
N LEU A 34 -7.25 -11.89 2.54
CA LEU A 34 -7.43 -11.05 1.35
C LEU A 34 -8.67 -10.15 1.49
N ASP A 35 -9.78 -10.68 1.99
CA ASP A 35 -11.01 -9.90 2.22
C ASP A 35 -10.77 -8.80 3.28
N LEU A 36 -9.98 -9.09 4.32
CA LEU A 36 -9.58 -8.08 5.30
C LEU A 36 -8.75 -6.96 4.66
N TYR A 37 -7.75 -7.29 3.85
CA TYR A 37 -6.95 -6.29 3.14
C TYR A 37 -7.79 -5.48 2.15
N LEU A 38 -8.67 -6.14 1.38
CA LEU A 38 -9.58 -5.45 0.47
C LEU A 38 -10.53 -4.49 1.20
N SER A 39 -11.01 -4.86 2.38
CA SER A 39 -11.85 -3.97 3.18
C SER A 39 -11.08 -2.71 3.65
N HIS A 40 -9.86 -2.88 4.13
CA HIS A 40 -8.99 -1.77 4.53
C HIS A 40 -8.54 -0.88 3.36
N LEU A 41 -8.44 -1.45 2.15
CA LEU A 41 -8.14 -0.67 0.96
C LEU A 41 -9.36 0.10 0.44
N LYS A 42 -10.57 -0.42 0.65
CA LYS A 42 -11.82 0.25 0.24
C LYS A 42 -12.17 1.43 1.13
N ALA A 43 -11.95 1.32 2.42
CA ALA A 43 -12.29 2.35 3.38
C ALA A 43 -11.18 2.53 4.43
N ASP A 44 -11.13 3.72 5.01
CA ASP A 44 -10.29 4.00 6.18
C ASP A 44 -10.96 3.47 7.47
N GLU A 45 -10.32 3.70 8.61
CA GLU A 45 -10.82 3.27 9.94
C GLU A 45 -12.16 3.93 10.32
N LEU A 46 -12.52 5.05 9.69
CA LEU A 46 -13.77 5.77 9.88
C LEU A 46 -14.85 5.34 8.87
N GLY A 47 -14.54 4.41 7.97
CA GLY A 47 -15.44 3.94 6.92
C GLY A 47 -15.54 4.88 5.71
N THR A 48 -14.65 5.88 5.61
CA THR A 48 -14.58 6.75 4.44
C THR A 48 -13.92 6.00 3.28
N GLU A 49 -14.54 6.02 2.12
CA GLU A 49 -13.98 5.39 0.92
C GLU A 49 -12.62 6.00 0.57
N ARG A 50 -11.62 5.13 0.40
CA ARG A 50 -10.28 5.57 0.01
C ARG A 50 -10.25 5.92 -1.47
N GLU A 51 -9.94 7.17 -1.75
CA GLU A 51 -9.80 7.63 -3.12
C GLU A 51 -8.50 7.12 -3.75
N ARG A 52 -8.54 6.99 -5.08
CA ARG A 52 -7.33 6.73 -5.86
C ARG A 52 -6.44 7.96 -5.87
N LEU A 53 -5.14 7.74 -6.00
CA LEU A 53 -4.19 8.82 -6.22
C LEU A 53 -4.56 9.56 -7.53
N GLU A 54 -4.57 10.88 -7.50
CA GLU A 54 -4.94 11.73 -8.63
C GLU A 54 -4.17 11.38 -9.90
N VAL A 55 -2.89 11.02 -9.76
CA VAL A 55 -2.04 10.61 -10.89
C VAL A 55 -2.55 9.36 -11.63
N PHE A 56 -3.50 8.62 -11.07
CA PHE A 56 -4.12 7.43 -11.65
C PHE A 56 -5.64 7.60 -11.88
N ALA A 57 -6.15 8.82 -11.87
CA ALA A 57 -7.59 9.09 -12.06
C ALA A 57 -8.13 8.48 -13.36
N ASP A 58 -7.34 8.52 -14.43
CA ASP A 58 -7.70 8.01 -15.76
C ASP A 58 -7.42 6.51 -15.96
N LEU A 59 -6.82 5.84 -14.97
CA LEU A 59 -6.55 4.40 -15.04
C LEU A 59 -7.70 3.64 -14.40
N ASP A 60 -8.65 3.16 -15.18
CA ASP A 60 -9.68 2.27 -14.70
C ASP A 60 -9.19 0.82 -14.54
N ARG A 61 -10.00 0.00 -13.86
CA ARG A 61 -9.69 -1.40 -13.59
C ARG A 61 -9.60 -2.24 -14.87
N GLU A 62 -10.46 -1.99 -15.84
CA GLU A 62 -10.50 -2.77 -17.08
C GLU A 62 -9.22 -2.57 -17.89
N ARG A 63 -8.79 -1.33 -18.07
CA ARG A 63 -7.53 -0.98 -18.72
C ARG A 63 -6.32 -1.54 -17.96
N PHE A 64 -6.34 -1.50 -16.63
CA PHE A 64 -5.28 -2.09 -15.80
C PHE A 64 -5.19 -3.60 -16.03
N VAL A 65 -6.32 -4.33 -15.99
CA VAL A 65 -6.36 -5.78 -16.22
C VAL A 65 -5.95 -6.13 -17.64
N GLN A 66 -6.41 -5.37 -18.64
CA GLN A 66 -5.99 -5.57 -20.02
C GLN A 66 -4.47 -5.49 -20.19
N ARG A 67 -3.83 -4.54 -19.50
CA ARG A 67 -2.40 -4.28 -19.62
C ARG A 67 -1.54 -5.22 -18.78
N TYR A 68 -1.96 -5.51 -17.57
CA TYR A 68 -1.16 -6.23 -16.58
C TYR A 68 -1.67 -7.63 -16.25
N GLY A 69 -2.83 -8.04 -16.80
CA GLY A 69 -3.50 -9.29 -16.45
C GLY A 69 -2.61 -10.53 -16.64
N ALA A 70 -1.94 -10.65 -17.79
CA ALA A 70 -1.04 -11.79 -18.05
C ALA A 70 0.15 -11.85 -17.07
N MET A 71 0.70 -10.68 -16.70
CA MET A 71 1.75 -10.60 -15.69
C MET A 71 1.23 -10.99 -14.30
N LEU A 72 0.04 -10.53 -13.95
CA LEU A 72 -0.59 -10.86 -12.66
C LEU A 72 -0.92 -12.34 -12.58
N ASP A 73 -1.44 -12.95 -13.65
CA ASP A 73 -1.68 -14.39 -13.71
C ASP A 73 -0.42 -15.21 -13.46
N GLY A 74 0.70 -14.80 -14.06
CA GLY A 74 2.01 -15.42 -13.80
C GLY A 74 2.44 -15.29 -12.34
N LEU A 75 2.29 -14.11 -11.74
CA LEU A 75 2.62 -13.86 -10.33
C LEU A 75 1.70 -14.63 -9.37
N ILE A 76 0.42 -14.74 -9.69
CA ILE A 76 -0.55 -15.50 -8.90
C ILE A 76 -0.18 -16.99 -8.95
N ALA A 77 0.07 -17.54 -10.13
CA ALA A 77 0.47 -18.94 -10.29
C ALA A 77 1.76 -19.26 -9.51
N GLU A 78 2.77 -18.37 -9.62
CA GLU A 78 4.05 -18.55 -8.91
C GLU A 78 3.90 -18.45 -7.38
N SER A 79 3.09 -17.50 -6.90
CA SER A 79 3.03 -17.17 -5.47
C SER A 79 2.01 -18.00 -4.69
N LEU A 80 0.90 -18.36 -5.31
CA LEU A 80 -0.29 -18.94 -4.66
C LEU A 80 -0.64 -20.35 -5.18
N GLY A 81 -0.07 -20.80 -6.30
CA GLY A 81 -0.34 -22.10 -6.86
C GLY A 81 -1.81 -22.29 -7.24
N ALA A 82 -2.36 -23.50 -6.97
CA ALA A 82 -3.67 -23.90 -7.46
C ALA A 82 -4.84 -23.06 -6.88
N PHE A 83 -4.79 -22.71 -5.61
CA PHE A 83 -5.91 -21.98 -5.00
C PHE A 83 -6.07 -20.53 -5.49
N GLY A 84 -5.04 -19.95 -6.05
CA GLY A 84 -5.13 -18.64 -6.70
C GLY A 84 -5.79 -18.67 -8.09
N GLN A 85 -6.01 -19.86 -8.65
CA GLN A 85 -6.50 -20.05 -10.03
C GLN A 85 -8.03 -20.10 -10.13
N GLU A 86 -8.74 -20.18 -9.04
CA GLU A 86 -10.22 -20.11 -9.04
C GLU A 86 -10.68 -18.72 -9.52
N ASP A 87 -11.65 -18.66 -10.43
CA ASP A 87 -12.11 -17.43 -11.06
C ASP A 87 -12.48 -16.34 -10.03
N ALA A 88 -13.19 -16.71 -8.98
CA ALA A 88 -13.60 -15.78 -7.91
C ALA A 88 -12.39 -15.24 -7.12
N MET A 89 -11.42 -16.10 -6.80
CA MET A 89 -10.19 -15.72 -6.11
C MET A 89 -9.33 -14.84 -7.02
N ARG A 90 -9.17 -15.23 -8.28
CA ARG A 90 -8.44 -14.48 -9.28
C ARG A 90 -9.00 -13.07 -9.47
N ALA A 91 -10.33 -12.93 -9.53
CA ALA A 91 -10.98 -11.63 -9.62
C ALA A 91 -10.66 -10.73 -8.41
N LYS A 92 -10.74 -11.27 -7.19
CA LYS A 92 -10.36 -10.56 -5.95
C LYS A 92 -8.87 -10.15 -5.95
N LEU A 93 -7.99 -11.02 -6.44
CA LEU A 93 -6.55 -10.73 -6.53
C LEU A 93 -6.27 -9.62 -7.54
N PHE A 94 -7.02 -9.55 -8.62
CA PHE A 94 -6.91 -8.46 -9.59
C PHE A 94 -7.43 -7.14 -9.01
N ASP A 95 -8.53 -7.16 -8.24
CA ASP A 95 -9.03 -5.99 -7.52
C ASP A 95 -8.01 -5.51 -6.50
N PHE A 96 -7.44 -6.42 -5.71
CA PHE A 96 -6.38 -6.12 -4.76
C PHE A 96 -5.16 -5.49 -5.44
N ALA A 97 -4.69 -6.09 -6.56
CA ALA A 97 -3.56 -5.57 -7.31
C ALA A 97 -3.83 -4.16 -7.87
N PHE A 98 -5.03 -3.92 -8.40
CA PHE A 98 -5.45 -2.61 -8.90
C PHE A 98 -5.47 -1.56 -7.77
N MET A 99 -6.08 -1.89 -6.63
CA MET A 99 -6.16 -0.98 -5.49
C MET A 99 -4.77 -0.67 -4.93
N ILE A 100 -3.91 -1.68 -4.73
CA ILE A 100 -2.52 -1.48 -4.31
C ILE A 100 -1.76 -0.61 -5.32
N ALA A 101 -2.00 -0.76 -6.62
CA ALA A 101 -1.32 0.02 -7.64
C ALA A 101 -1.75 1.50 -7.67
N THR A 102 -2.99 1.79 -7.33
CA THR A 102 -3.60 3.11 -7.58
C THR A 102 -3.95 3.93 -6.34
N GLN A 103 -3.99 3.31 -5.16
CA GLN A 103 -4.34 3.98 -3.91
C GLN A 103 -3.10 4.36 -3.06
N PRO A 104 -3.22 5.27 -2.09
CA PRO A 104 -2.14 5.66 -1.18
C PRO A 104 -1.86 4.59 -0.09
N ALA A 105 -1.79 3.32 -0.50
CA ALA A 105 -1.47 2.18 0.35
C ALA A 105 -0.18 1.53 -0.17
N PHE A 106 0.83 1.37 0.69
CA PHE A 106 2.16 0.90 0.33
C PHE A 106 2.45 -0.44 1.03
N LEU A 107 1.96 -1.54 0.44
CA LEU A 107 2.30 -2.91 0.86
C LEU A 107 3.52 -3.49 0.11
N GLU A 108 3.96 -2.80 -0.93
CA GLU A 108 5.19 -3.05 -1.67
C GLU A 108 6.35 -2.22 -1.09
N PRO A 109 7.61 -2.57 -1.41
CA PRO A 109 8.75 -1.72 -1.06
C PRO A 109 8.57 -0.29 -1.58
N TYR A 110 8.84 0.68 -0.73
CA TYR A 110 8.75 2.10 -1.06
C TYR A 110 9.98 2.86 -0.56
N ALA A 111 10.18 4.06 -1.08
CA ALA A 111 11.18 5.01 -0.63
C ALA A 111 10.51 6.25 -0.03
N GLY A 112 11.03 6.75 1.08
CA GLY A 112 10.69 8.06 1.59
C GLY A 112 11.51 9.14 0.87
N LEU A 113 10.85 10.17 0.36
CA LEU A 113 11.47 11.34 -0.25
C LEU A 113 11.18 12.56 0.62
N VAL A 114 12.24 13.19 1.11
CA VAL A 114 12.15 14.36 1.97
C VAL A 114 12.71 15.57 1.24
N PHE A 115 11.92 16.60 1.11
CA PHE A 115 12.34 17.90 0.62
C PHE A 115 12.31 18.89 1.78
N ALA A 116 13.45 19.47 2.13
CA ALA A 116 13.56 20.44 3.20
C ALA A 116 14.26 21.71 2.70
N GLY A 117 13.78 22.86 3.14
CA GLY A 117 14.37 24.14 2.73
C GLY A 117 13.58 25.34 3.21
N PHE A 118 14.01 26.49 2.73
CA PHE A 118 13.34 27.78 2.95
C PHE A 118 12.75 28.26 1.64
N GLY A 119 11.48 28.66 1.65
CA GLY A 119 10.91 29.44 0.55
C GLY A 119 11.48 30.85 0.54
N SER A 120 11.38 31.56 -0.59
CA SER A 120 11.93 32.91 -0.76
C SER A 120 11.34 33.95 0.22
N GLY A 121 10.21 33.69 0.81
CA GLY A 121 9.54 34.53 1.82
C GLY A 121 9.40 33.85 3.19
N ASP A 122 9.96 32.65 3.37
CA ASP A 122 9.83 31.92 4.62
C ASP A 122 10.92 32.28 5.63
N VAL A 123 10.51 32.59 6.85
CA VAL A 123 11.44 32.81 8.00
C VAL A 123 11.87 31.48 8.60
N PHE A 124 11.06 30.45 8.46
CA PHE A 124 11.27 29.13 9.06
C PHE A 124 11.38 28.06 7.97
N PRO A 125 12.18 27.00 8.22
CA PRO A 125 12.30 25.91 7.28
C PRO A 125 11.00 25.11 7.20
N VAL A 126 10.71 24.63 6.00
CA VAL A 126 9.61 23.69 5.71
C VAL A 126 10.23 22.37 5.26
N TYR A 127 9.70 21.26 5.73
CA TYR A 127 9.96 19.99 5.09
C TYR A 127 8.66 19.38 4.58
N THR A 128 8.77 18.62 3.51
CA THR A 128 7.67 17.87 2.91
C THR A 128 8.13 16.45 2.66
N HIS A 129 7.33 15.49 3.11
CA HIS A 129 7.62 14.07 2.96
C HIS A 129 6.65 13.42 1.98
N TYR A 130 7.20 12.58 1.11
CA TYR A 130 6.45 11.75 0.17
C TYR A 130 6.90 10.30 0.27
N TYR A 131 5.96 9.39 0.06
CA TYR A 131 6.25 8.00 -0.26
C TYR A 131 6.26 7.82 -1.78
N ALA A 132 7.21 7.06 -2.30
CA ALA A 132 7.31 6.69 -3.70
C ALA A 132 7.61 5.21 -3.85
N SER A 133 6.98 4.53 -4.79
CA SER A 133 7.16 3.10 -4.99
C SER A 133 7.20 2.71 -6.47
N ILE A 134 6.30 1.87 -6.92
CA ILE A 134 6.29 1.27 -8.26
C ILE A 134 5.93 2.26 -9.37
N LEU A 135 6.33 1.91 -10.58
CA LEU A 135 5.86 2.55 -11.80
C LEU A 135 4.65 1.79 -12.35
N VAL A 136 3.55 2.51 -12.55
CA VAL A 136 2.34 2.00 -13.20
C VAL A 136 2.07 2.89 -14.39
N ASP A 137 2.02 2.33 -15.58
CA ASP A 137 1.83 3.05 -16.84
C ASP A 137 2.87 4.16 -17.11
N GLY A 138 4.11 3.95 -16.63
CA GLY A 138 5.17 4.97 -16.72
C GLY A 138 5.05 6.09 -15.68
N VAL A 139 4.01 6.08 -14.85
CA VAL A 139 3.78 7.05 -13.76
C VAL A 139 4.23 6.45 -12.44
N MET A 140 5.05 7.20 -11.70
CA MET A 140 5.48 6.76 -10.36
C MET A 140 4.34 6.90 -9.37
N LYS A 141 4.01 5.80 -8.69
CA LYS A 141 3.11 5.83 -7.53
C LYS A 141 3.78 6.61 -6.42
N ARG A 142 3.16 7.71 -6.03
CA ARG A 142 3.63 8.58 -4.94
C ARG A 142 2.44 9.11 -4.15
N ALA A 143 2.62 9.24 -2.85
CA ALA A 143 1.66 9.91 -1.98
C ALA A 143 2.38 10.94 -1.11
N HIS A 144 1.74 12.06 -0.92
CA HIS A 144 2.14 13.06 0.05
C HIS A 144 1.81 12.52 1.45
N ASP A 145 2.78 12.54 2.35
CA ASP A 145 2.59 12.14 3.74
C ASP A 145 2.25 13.37 4.59
N GLU A 146 3.22 14.29 4.67
CA GLU A 146 3.02 15.50 5.45
C GLU A 146 3.89 16.66 4.96
N THR A 147 3.48 17.86 5.37
CA THR A 147 4.28 19.08 5.28
C THR A 147 4.29 19.77 6.63
N THR A 148 5.47 20.06 7.17
CA THR A 148 5.63 20.71 8.48
C THR A 148 6.52 21.94 8.34
N LYS A 149 6.07 23.05 8.96
CA LYS A 149 6.88 24.26 9.19
C LYS A 149 7.44 24.19 10.60
N VAL A 150 8.76 24.34 10.75
CA VAL A 150 9.44 24.31 12.06
C VAL A 150 9.57 25.73 12.59
N GLY A 151 9.23 25.95 13.86
CA GLY A 151 9.41 27.24 14.54
C GLY A 151 8.26 28.24 14.36
N VAL A 152 7.07 27.83 13.93
CA VAL A 152 5.86 28.70 13.92
C VAL A 152 5.21 28.72 15.31
N GLU A 153 4.45 29.78 15.63
CA GLU A 153 3.84 29.99 16.96
C GLU A 153 3.06 28.78 17.49
N ASP A 154 2.39 28.04 16.61
CA ASP A 154 1.63 26.81 16.93
C ASP A 154 2.32 25.52 16.49
N GLY A 155 3.59 25.59 16.07
CA GLY A 155 4.38 24.44 15.60
C GLY A 155 5.53 24.06 16.55
N PRO A 156 6.20 22.93 16.28
CA PRO A 156 7.34 22.50 17.09
C PRO A 156 8.53 23.45 16.92
N ASN A 157 9.10 23.93 18.03
CA ASN A 157 10.32 24.76 18.03
C ASN A 157 11.57 23.97 17.56
N ALA A 158 11.57 22.65 17.75
CA ALA A 158 12.53 21.71 17.22
C ALA A 158 11.83 20.37 17.04
N PHE A 159 12.25 19.63 16.04
CA PHE A 159 11.60 18.38 15.72
C PHE A 159 12.62 17.39 15.16
N LEU A 160 12.52 16.15 15.63
CA LEU A 160 13.30 15.03 15.15
C LEU A 160 12.37 14.00 14.56
N ARG A 161 12.57 13.67 13.29
CA ARG A 161 11.86 12.58 12.64
C ARG A 161 12.83 11.66 11.94
N THR A 162 12.59 10.37 12.09
CA THR A 162 13.33 9.34 11.38
C THR A 162 12.62 9.01 10.08
N PHE A 163 13.38 9.00 9.00
CA PHE A 163 12.90 8.61 7.68
C PHE A 163 13.56 7.28 7.31
N ALA A 164 12.79 6.35 6.77
CA ALA A 164 13.23 5.08 6.16
C ALA A 164 13.72 3.94 7.10
N GLN A 165 14.18 4.18 8.30
CA GLN A 165 14.60 3.13 9.25
C GLN A 165 14.04 3.39 10.65
N ALA A 166 12.72 3.37 10.78
CA ALA A 166 12.04 3.57 12.06
C ALA A 166 12.37 2.50 13.11
N ASP A 167 12.73 1.29 12.67
CA ASP A 167 13.01 0.12 13.53
C ASP A 167 14.19 0.35 14.49
N MET A 168 15.13 1.25 14.14
CA MET A 168 16.31 1.55 14.97
C MET A 168 16.05 2.65 16.02
N THR A 169 14.90 3.30 16.01
CA THR A 169 14.61 4.45 16.89
C THR A 169 13.58 4.16 17.97
N HIS A 170 12.99 2.96 17.96
CA HIS A 170 12.07 2.46 18.98
C HIS A 170 12.69 1.41 19.91
N ALA A 171 14.04 1.30 19.93
CA ALA A 171 14.78 0.41 20.82
C ALA A 171 15.09 1.09 22.15
#